data_4c7c4efc53cc03fa24e730135eb02167
#
_entry.id   4c7c4efc53cc03fa24e730135eb02167
#
_cell.length_a   1.000
_cell.length_b   1.000
_cell.length_c   1.000
_cell.angle_alpha   90.00
_cell.angle_beta   90.00
_cell.angle_gamma   90.00
#
_symmetry.space_group_name_H-M   'P 1'
#
loop_
_entity.id
_entity.type
_entity.pdbx_description
1 polymer ?
#
loop_
_entity_poly.entity_id
_entity_poly.type
_entity_poly.pdbx_seq_one_letter_code
_entity_poly.pdbx_strand_id
1 'polypeptide(L)'
;METKALDTRSLHLSAPATHPPFRTAAVLGAGTMGAQIAAHLANAGLEVHLLDIAPDDGDPNRIVNKGFKAAKNASPAAFFTDDAAERVYTGNFDDDFERIGEVDWVIEAVVERMDIKRDVHARIEEHAREDAVISTNTSGLPIHEIAEGRSEDFKQRFLGTHFFNPPRYLKLLEIIPTQATAPDVVERVAQFGRLHLGKGIVVANDVPY
;
A
#
# COMPACT_ATOMS: atom_id res chain seq x y z
N MET A 1 -4.40 31.56 9.73
CA MET A 1 -4.31 30.75 8.49
C MET A 1 -5.45 29.75 8.56
N GLU A 2 -6.48 29.94 7.74
CA GLU A 2 -7.62 29.02 7.72
C GLU A 2 -7.21 27.71 7.05
N THR A 3 -7.28 26.64 7.80
CA THR A 3 -7.13 25.27 7.29
C THR A 3 -8.31 24.98 6.37
N LYS A 4 -8.07 24.96 5.07
CA LYS A 4 -9.05 24.58 4.07
C LYS A 4 -9.30 23.07 4.24
N ALA A 5 -10.33 22.72 5.01
CA ALA A 5 -10.81 21.35 5.13
C ALA A 5 -11.18 20.86 3.72
N LEU A 6 -10.59 19.73 3.29
CA LEU A 6 -11.03 19.04 2.08
C LEU A 6 -12.51 18.68 2.24
N ASP A 7 -13.37 19.23 1.39
CA ASP A 7 -14.81 18.95 1.39
C ASP A 7 -15.04 17.50 0.96
N THR A 8 -15.21 16.63 1.93
CA THR A 8 -15.47 15.20 1.72
C THR A 8 -16.83 14.90 1.07
N ARG A 9 -17.69 15.92 0.88
CA ARG A 9 -19.05 15.76 0.33
C ARG A 9 -19.12 15.66 -1.19
N SER A 10 -18.05 15.97 -1.92
CA SER A 10 -18.05 16.01 -3.39
C SER A 10 -17.50 14.77 -4.09
N LEU A 11 -17.11 13.71 -3.37
CA LEU A 11 -16.70 12.44 -3.99
C LEU A 11 -17.92 11.65 -4.47
N HIS A 12 -18.61 12.15 -5.49
CA HIS A 12 -19.78 11.49 -6.06
C HIS A 12 -19.44 10.17 -6.74
N LEU A 13 -20.19 9.11 -6.37
CA LEU A 13 -20.12 7.73 -6.87
C LEU A 13 -20.43 7.56 -8.37
N SER A 14 -20.74 8.63 -9.10
CA SER A 14 -21.21 8.60 -10.49
C SER A 14 -20.30 9.29 -11.51
N ALA A 15 -19.13 9.80 -11.10
CA ALA A 15 -18.18 10.34 -12.06
C ALA A 15 -17.50 9.20 -12.84
N PRO A 16 -17.33 9.34 -14.16
CA PRO A 16 -16.51 8.40 -14.93
C PRO A 16 -15.11 8.36 -14.36
N ALA A 17 -14.44 7.18 -14.47
CA ALA A 17 -13.07 7.01 -14.00
C ALA A 17 -12.16 8.05 -14.66
N THR A 18 -11.62 8.96 -13.84
CA THR A 18 -10.75 10.05 -14.28
C THR A 18 -9.29 9.65 -14.35
N HIS A 19 -8.93 8.59 -13.63
CA HIS A 19 -7.58 8.05 -13.58
C HIS A 19 -7.53 6.62 -14.11
N PRO A 20 -6.45 6.24 -14.83
CA PRO A 20 -6.24 4.85 -15.20
C PRO A 20 -6.11 3.99 -13.93
N PRO A 21 -6.68 2.76 -13.94
CA PRO A 21 -6.56 1.86 -12.80
C PRO A 21 -5.12 1.42 -12.62
N PHE A 22 -4.73 1.15 -11.37
CA PHE A 22 -3.47 0.47 -11.08
C PHE A 22 -3.50 -0.94 -11.68
N ARG A 23 -2.39 -1.37 -12.27
CA ARG A 23 -2.21 -2.71 -12.85
C ARG A 23 -1.16 -3.51 -12.10
N THR A 24 -0.19 -2.83 -11.55
CA THR A 24 0.94 -3.41 -10.83
C THR A 24 1.09 -2.78 -9.46
N ALA A 25 1.49 -3.56 -8.47
CA ALA A 25 1.76 -3.06 -7.14
C ALA A 25 2.96 -3.78 -6.50
N ALA A 26 3.62 -3.11 -5.57
CA ALA A 26 4.55 -3.73 -4.65
C ALA A 26 4.02 -3.58 -3.23
N VAL A 27 4.09 -4.65 -2.45
CA VAL A 27 3.79 -4.65 -1.01
C VAL A 27 5.07 -5.00 -0.27
N LEU A 28 5.54 -4.08 0.55
CA LEU A 28 6.77 -4.19 1.32
C LEU A 28 6.45 -4.59 2.77
N GLY A 29 6.88 -5.77 3.15
CA GLY A 29 6.53 -6.47 4.38
C GLY A 29 5.49 -7.56 4.15
N ALA A 30 5.86 -8.81 4.40
CA ALA A 30 5.02 -10.00 4.23
C ALA A 30 4.46 -10.52 5.57
N GLY A 31 4.28 -9.62 6.52
CA GLY A 31 3.54 -9.91 7.75
C GLY A 31 2.05 -10.18 7.49
N THR A 32 1.27 -10.34 8.55
CA THR A 32 -0.17 -10.65 8.44
C THR A 32 -0.91 -9.67 7.54
N MET A 33 -0.67 -8.36 7.68
CA MET A 33 -1.35 -7.36 6.85
C MET A 33 -0.82 -7.33 5.43
N GLY A 34 0.51 -7.24 5.24
CA GLY A 34 1.08 -7.10 3.90
C GLY A 34 0.77 -8.29 2.99
N ALA A 35 0.90 -9.53 3.47
CA ALA A 35 0.57 -10.71 2.68
C ALA A 35 -0.93 -10.77 2.30
N GLN A 36 -1.83 -10.33 3.18
CA GLN A 36 -3.26 -10.27 2.89
C GLN A 36 -3.64 -9.08 1.99
N ILE A 37 -2.95 -7.94 2.08
CA ILE A 37 -3.10 -6.81 1.15
C ILE A 37 -2.66 -7.26 -0.24
N ALA A 38 -1.51 -7.93 -0.37
CA ALA A 38 -1.03 -8.47 -1.64
C ALA A 38 -2.06 -9.43 -2.25
N ALA A 39 -2.64 -10.34 -1.44
CA ALA A 39 -3.70 -11.24 -1.89
C ALA A 39 -4.94 -10.47 -2.36
N HIS A 40 -5.34 -9.41 -1.66
CA HIS A 40 -6.51 -8.61 -2.03
C HIS A 40 -6.31 -7.84 -3.34
N LEU A 41 -5.11 -7.29 -3.57
CA LEU A 41 -4.75 -6.65 -4.83
C LEU A 41 -4.70 -7.66 -5.99
N ALA A 42 -4.12 -8.83 -5.77
CA ALA A 42 -4.08 -9.92 -6.76
C ALA A 42 -5.50 -10.42 -7.12
N ASN A 43 -6.42 -10.47 -6.15
CA ASN A 43 -7.85 -10.76 -6.41
C ASN A 43 -8.51 -9.71 -7.31
N ALA A 44 -8.05 -8.45 -7.26
CA ALA A 44 -8.52 -7.38 -8.14
C ALA A 44 -7.84 -7.39 -9.52
N GLY A 45 -6.95 -8.36 -9.77
CA GLY A 45 -6.30 -8.57 -11.06
C GLY A 45 -4.94 -7.89 -11.24
N LEU A 46 -4.36 -7.32 -10.18
CA LEU A 46 -3.02 -6.74 -10.25
C LEU A 46 -1.94 -7.82 -10.24
N GLU A 47 -0.83 -7.54 -10.93
CA GLU A 47 0.44 -8.19 -10.67
C GLU A 47 1.07 -7.55 -9.43
N VAL A 48 1.45 -8.36 -8.44
CA VAL A 48 1.89 -7.88 -7.13
C VAL A 48 3.26 -8.45 -6.77
N HIS A 49 4.24 -7.59 -6.54
CA HIS A 49 5.49 -7.95 -5.92
C HIS A 49 5.33 -7.88 -4.39
N LEU A 50 5.41 -9.03 -3.72
CA LEU A 50 5.43 -9.11 -2.26
C LEU A 50 6.86 -9.29 -1.81
N LEU A 51 7.42 -8.29 -1.16
CA LEU A 51 8.82 -8.26 -0.73
C LEU A 51 8.94 -8.15 0.79
N ASP A 52 9.96 -8.79 1.37
CA ASP A 52 10.31 -8.64 2.78
C ASP A 52 11.83 -8.67 2.96
N ILE A 53 12.30 -8.44 4.17
CA ILE A 53 13.73 -8.56 4.50
C ILE A 53 14.23 -9.99 4.25
N ALA A 54 15.47 -10.10 3.79
CA ALA A 54 16.17 -11.38 3.81
C ALA A 54 16.58 -11.73 5.27
N PRO A 55 16.49 -13.00 5.70
CA PRO A 55 17.05 -13.42 6.97
C PRO A 55 18.58 -13.48 6.90
N ASP A 56 19.24 -13.39 8.05
CA ASP A 56 20.71 -13.42 8.14
C ASP A 56 21.34 -14.73 7.63
N ASP A 57 20.57 -15.82 7.60
CA ASP A 57 20.99 -17.13 7.15
C ASP A 57 19.90 -17.91 6.41
N GLY A 58 20.31 -18.89 5.62
CA GLY A 58 19.43 -19.83 4.91
C GLY A 58 18.83 -19.25 3.63
N ASP A 59 17.59 -19.65 3.30
CA ASP A 59 16.87 -19.16 2.10
C ASP A 59 16.53 -17.66 2.24
N PRO A 60 17.04 -16.78 1.37
CA PRO A 60 16.79 -15.34 1.44
C PRO A 60 15.29 -14.97 1.33
N ASN A 61 14.49 -15.84 0.73
CA ASN A 61 13.05 -15.64 0.58
C ASN A 61 12.23 -16.35 1.67
N ARG A 62 12.85 -16.92 2.70
CA ARG A 62 12.15 -17.68 3.75
C ARG A 62 11.04 -16.86 4.43
N ILE A 63 11.31 -15.59 4.74
CA ILE A 63 10.36 -14.72 5.45
C ILE A 63 9.15 -14.42 4.57
N VAL A 64 9.37 -13.92 3.36
CA VAL A 64 8.29 -13.61 2.42
C VAL A 64 7.48 -14.84 2.04
N ASN A 65 8.13 -15.98 1.77
CA ASN A 65 7.47 -17.24 1.42
C ASN A 65 6.61 -17.77 2.57
N LYS A 66 7.03 -17.59 3.83
CA LYS A 66 6.23 -17.91 5.01
C LYS A 66 4.96 -17.06 5.07
N GLY A 67 5.07 -15.74 4.86
CA GLY A 67 3.95 -14.83 4.84
C GLY A 67 2.96 -15.13 3.71
N PHE A 68 3.47 -15.32 2.51
CA PHE A 68 2.66 -15.70 1.35
C PHE A 68 1.93 -17.04 1.55
N LYS A 69 2.62 -18.06 2.07
CA LYS A 69 2.02 -19.35 2.40
C LYS A 69 0.92 -19.21 3.46
N ALA A 70 1.13 -18.35 4.45
CA ALA A 70 0.12 -18.08 5.47
C ALA A 70 -1.14 -17.44 4.86
N ALA A 71 -0.99 -16.48 3.93
CA ALA A 71 -2.12 -15.90 3.21
C ALA A 71 -2.84 -16.92 2.33
N LYS A 72 -2.13 -17.82 1.64
CA LYS A 72 -2.74 -18.90 0.85
C LYS A 72 -3.60 -19.85 1.69
N ASN A 73 -3.18 -20.11 2.92
CA ASN A 73 -3.86 -21.03 3.83
C ASN A 73 -4.75 -20.34 4.87
N ALA A 74 -5.00 -19.04 4.69
CA ALA A 74 -5.78 -18.26 5.65
C ALA A 74 -7.23 -18.74 5.76
N SER A 75 -7.77 -18.68 6.96
CA SER A 75 -9.19 -18.88 7.23
C SER A 75 -9.70 -17.66 8.03
N PRO A 76 -10.62 -16.88 7.46
CA PRO A 76 -11.24 -17.01 6.15
C PRO A 76 -10.23 -16.78 5.00
N ALA A 77 -10.50 -17.35 3.82
CA ALA A 77 -9.59 -17.37 2.68
C ALA A 77 -9.20 -15.96 2.18
N ALA A 78 -7.91 -15.67 2.04
CA ALA A 78 -7.43 -14.38 1.52
C ALA A 78 -7.55 -14.29 -0.01
N PHE A 79 -7.28 -15.37 -0.74
CA PHE A 79 -7.45 -15.45 -2.19
C PHE A 79 -8.84 -15.89 -2.61
N PHE A 80 -9.33 -15.42 -3.78
CA PHE A 80 -10.57 -15.89 -4.37
C PHE A 80 -10.41 -17.28 -5.01
N THR A 81 -9.30 -17.44 -5.74
CA THR A 81 -8.95 -18.65 -6.48
C THR A 81 -7.45 -18.89 -6.40
N ASP A 82 -7.00 -20.09 -6.73
CA ASP A 82 -5.57 -20.39 -6.81
C ASP A 82 -4.88 -19.55 -7.90
N ASP A 83 -5.55 -19.32 -9.04
CA ASP A 83 -5.04 -18.47 -10.13
C ASP A 83 -4.76 -17.02 -9.68
N ALA A 84 -5.53 -16.51 -8.71
CA ALA A 84 -5.24 -15.17 -8.14
C ALA A 84 -3.92 -15.16 -7.39
N ALA A 85 -3.53 -16.26 -6.75
CA ALA A 85 -2.26 -16.36 -6.05
C ALA A 85 -1.05 -16.40 -7.00
N GLU A 86 -1.22 -16.83 -8.26
CA GLU A 86 -0.16 -16.82 -9.26
C GLU A 86 0.26 -15.42 -9.71
N ARG A 87 -0.56 -14.39 -9.40
CA ARG A 87 -0.21 -12.98 -9.64
C ARG A 87 0.68 -12.37 -8.56
N VAL A 88 1.01 -13.13 -7.51
CA VAL A 88 1.90 -12.64 -6.44
C VAL A 88 3.29 -13.22 -6.64
N TYR A 89 4.24 -12.33 -6.90
CA TYR A 89 5.66 -12.65 -7.06
C TYR A 89 6.39 -12.31 -5.77
N THR A 90 6.89 -13.32 -5.08
CA THR A 90 7.66 -13.14 -3.85
C THR A 90 9.12 -12.79 -4.13
N GLY A 91 9.74 -12.03 -3.23
CA GLY A 91 11.15 -11.65 -3.31
C GLY A 91 11.64 -11.03 -2.01
N ASN A 92 12.89 -10.63 -1.97
CA ASN A 92 13.47 -10.00 -0.78
C ASN A 92 14.02 -8.62 -1.07
N PHE A 93 14.30 -7.85 -0.01
CA PHE A 93 14.77 -6.47 -0.12
C PHE A 93 16.20 -6.37 -0.67
N ASP A 94 17.03 -7.40 -0.56
CA ASP A 94 18.41 -7.33 -0.99
C ASP A 94 18.56 -7.58 -2.48
N ASP A 95 17.80 -8.55 -3.02
CA ASP A 95 17.92 -8.98 -4.42
C ASP A 95 16.86 -8.38 -5.35
N ASP A 96 15.67 -8.02 -4.81
CA ASP A 96 14.48 -7.77 -5.64
C ASP A 96 13.88 -6.36 -5.45
N PHE A 97 14.50 -5.49 -4.64
CA PHE A 97 13.94 -4.19 -4.30
C PHE A 97 13.73 -3.29 -5.53
N GLU A 98 14.59 -3.41 -6.54
CA GLU A 98 14.53 -2.65 -7.80
C GLU A 98 13.21 -2.87 -8.56
N ARG A 99 12.50 -3.98 -8.32
CA ARG A 99 11.18 -4.25 -8.94
C ARG A 99 10.12 -3.20 -8.61
N ILE A 100 10.29 -2.43 -7.53
CA ILE A 100 9.36 -1.33 -7.20
C ILE A 100 9.41 -0.19 -8.23
N GLY A 101 10.48 -0.09 -9.03
CA GLY A 101 10.61 0.87 -10.13
C GLY A 101 9.67 0.60 -11.31
N GLU A 102 8.98 -0.54 -11.34
CA GLU A 102 8.11 -0.93 -12.45
C GLU A 102 6.61 -0.91 -12.07
N VAL A 103 6.27 -0.57 -10.81
CA VAL A 103 4.90 -0.66 -10.33
C VAL A 103 4.19 0.68 -10.27
N ASP A 104 2.87 0.64 -10.36
CA ASP A 104 1.99 1.81 -10.26
C ASP A 104 1.76 2.25 -8.80
N TRP A 105 1.83 1.31 -7.86
CA TRP A 105 1.53 1.56 -6.44
C TRP A 105 2.46 0.77 -5.52
N VAL A 106 3.17 1.47 -4.64
CA VAL A 106 4.00 0.87 -3.58
C VAL A 106 3.27 1.03 -2.25
N ILE A 107 3.04 -0.08 -1.54
CA ILE A 107 2.37 -0.12 -0.23
C ILE A 107 3.34 -0.66 0.81
N GLU A 108 3.72 0.16 1.77
CA GLU A 108 4.55 -0.25 2.88
C GLU A 108 3.66 -0.82 4.01
N ALA A 109 3.99 -2.04 4.46
CA ALA A 109 3.33 -2.76 5.55
C ALA A 109 4.35 -3.47 6.47
N VAL A 110 5.52 -2.86 6.67
CA VAL A 110 6.56 -3.36 7.59
C VAL A 110 6.19 -3.13 9.05
N VAL A 111 7.03 -3.58 9.98
CA VAL A 111 6.80 -3.42 11.42
C VAL A 111 6.53 -1.96 11.82
N GLU A 112 5.69 -1.77 12.85
CA GLU A 112 5.22 -0.45 13.31
C GLU A 112 6.31 0.25 14.14
N ARG A 113 7.38 0.63 13.45
CA ARG A 113 8.54 1.36 14.02
C ARG A 113 8.94 2.49 13.08
N MET A 114 9.00 3.71 13.62
CA MET A 114 9.27 4.92 12.85
C MET A 114 10.61 4.89 12.12
N ASP A 115 11.67 4.43 12.81
CA ASP A 115 13.01 4.32 12.24
C ASP A 115 13.03 3.38 11.01
N ILE A 116 12.45 2.19 11.13
CA ILE A 116 12.38 1.21 10.05
C ILE A 116 11.56 1.74 8.87
N LYS A 117 10.41 2.38 9.15
CA LYS A 117 9.56 2.94 8.10
C LYS A 117 10.29 4.05 7.34
N ARG A 118 10.98 4.95 8.05
CA ARG A 118 11.79 6.02 7.41
C ARG A 118 12.88 5.46 6.52
N ASP A 119 13.59 4.42 6.96
CA ASP A 119 14.64 3.76 6.17
C ASP A 119 14.06 3.09 4.91
N VAL A 120 12.94 2.39 5.05
CA VAL A 120 12.25 1.78 3.89
C VAL A 120 11.75 2.85 2.92
N HIS A 121 11.17 3.95 3.41
CA HIS A 121 10.70 5.04 2.54
C HIS A 121 11.84 5.82 1.89
N ALA A 122 13.04 5.87 2.50
CA ALA A 122 14.23 6.38 1.83
C ALA A 122 14.60 5.53 0.61
N ARG A 123 14.60 4.21 0.76
CA ARG A 123 14.85 3.29 -0.35
C ARG A 123 13.75 3.32 -1.41
N ILE A 124 12.47 3.48 -1.00
CA ILE A 124 11.38 3.64 -1.96
C ILE A 124 11.59 4.89 -2.83
N GLU A 125 11.99 6.02 -2.24
CA GLU A 125 12.24 7.25 -2.98
C GLU A 125 13.34 7.09 -4.05
N GLU A 126 14.38 6.30 -3.75
CA GLU A 126 15.49 6.05 -4.67
C GLU A 126 15.12 5.16 -5.87
N HIS A 127 14.12 4.28 -5.71
CA HIS A 127 13.83 3.23 -6.70
C HIS A 127 12.45 3.35 -7.34
N ALA A 128 11.48 3.97 -6.67
CA ALA A 128 10.12 4.05 -7.18
C ALA A 128 10.03 4.95 -8.42
N ARG A 129 9.19 4.56 -9.36
CA ARG A 129 8.88 5.34 -10.55
C ARG A 129 8.29 6.72 -10.17
N GLU A 130 8.59 7.75 -10.95
CA GLU A 130 8.19 9.15 -10.68
C GLU A 130 6.66 9.36 -10.57
N ASP A 131 5.85 8.53 -11.22
CA ASP A 131 4.38 8.60 -11.21
C ASP A 131 3.72 7.52 -10.34
N ALA A 132 4.52 6.69 -9.63
CA ALA A 132 4.01 5.69 -8.70
C ALA A 132 3.39 6.37 -7.47
N VAL A 133 2.25 5.87 -7.04
CA VAL A 133 1.67 6.21 -5.73
C VAL A 133 2.43 5.45 -4.65
N ILE A 134 2.72 6.11 -3.54
CA ILE A 134 3.41 5.51 -2.40
C ILE A 134 2.49 5.61 -1.19
N SER A 135 2.31 4.51 -0.47
CA SER A 135 1.50 4.52 0.74
C SER A 135 2.05 3.66 1.86
N THR A 136 1.67 3.99 3.08
CA THR A 136 1.95 3.20 4.29
C THR A 136 0.66 2.68 4.90
N ASN A 137 0.69 1.43 5.40
CA ASN A 137 -0.46 0.83 6.10
C ASN A 137 -0.34 0.99 7.63
N THR A 138 0.35 2.01 8.11
CA THR A 138 0.45 2.27 9.57
C THR A 138 -0.92 2.48 10.20
N SER A 139 -1.06 2.08 11.46
CA SER A 139 -2.30 2.25 12.23
C SER A 139 -2.21 3.38 13.26
N GLY A 140 -1.01 3.77 13.68
CA GLY A 140 -0.86 4.68 14.81
C GLY A 140 0.29 5.69 14.70
N LEU A 141 1.15 5.58 13.67
CA LEU A 141 2.22 6.54 13.47
C LEU A 141 1.76 7.71 12.62
N PRO A 142 2.16 8.96 12.92
CA PRO A 142 1.84 10.12 12.10
C PRO A 142 2.43 9.96 10.69
N ILE A 143 1.57 10.06 9.67
CA ILE A 143 1.95 9.82 8.27
C ILE A 143 3.00 10.85 7.80
N HIS A 144 2.80 12.13 8.15
CA HIS A 144 3.74 13.20 7.79
C HIS A 144 5.14 13.00 8.39
N GLU A 145 5.25 12.40 9.59
CA GLU A 145 6.55 12.12 10.22
C GLU A 145 7.30 10.98 9.53
N ILE A 146 6.59 10.01 8.93
CA ILE A 146 7.21 8.94 8.14
C ILE A 146 7.89 9.54 6.90
N ALA A 147 7.27 10.56 6.28
CA ALA A 147 7.80 11.25 5.10
C ALA A 147 8.80 12.38 5.44
N GLU A 148 9.17 12.57 6.72
CA GLU A 148 10.15 13.58 7.11
C GLU A 148 11.50 13.33 6.43
N GLY A 149 12.10 14.40 5.89
CA GLY A 149 13.37 14.32 5.16
C GLY A 149 13.27 13.83 3.72
N ARG A 150 12.06 13.46 3.23
CA ARG A 150 11.84 13.11 1.82
C ARG A 150 11.64 14.37 0.96
N SER A 151 11.86 14.23 -0.34
CA SER A 151 11.65 15.32 -1.30
C SER A 151 10.16 15.75 -1.36
N GLU A 152 9.92 16.95 -1.89
CA GLU A 152 8.54 17.42 -2.08
C GLU A 152 7.79 16.58 -3.11
N ASP A 153 8.47 16.09 -4.14
CA ASP A 153 7.88 15.18 -5.12
C ASP A 153 7.42 13.86 -4.48
N PHE A 154 8.27 13.25 -3.63
CA PHE A 154 7.87 12.08 -2.85
C PHE A 154 6.63 12.37 -2.00
N LYS A 155 6.63 13.47 -1.24
CA LYS A 155 5.52 13.84 -0.34
C LYS A 155 4.21 14.07 -1.07
N GLN A 156 4.24 14.61 -2.30
CA GLN A 156 3.05 14.78 -3.12
C GLN A 156 2.41 13.45 -3.52
N ARG A 157 3.19 12.39 -3.65
CA ARG A 157 2.74 11.04 -4.03
C ARG A 157 2.50 10.11 -2.84
N PHE A 158 2.73 10.58 -1.61
CA PHE A 158 2.69 9.79 -0.38
C PHE A 158 1.43 10.04 0.45
N LEU A 159 0.85 8.97 0.98
CA LEU A 159 -0.33 8.99 1.86
C LEU A 159 -0.40 7.73 2.73
N GLY A 160 -1.27 7.73 3.74
CA GLY A 160 -1.67 6.51 4.44
C GLY A 160 -2.79 5.78 3.71
N THR A 161 -2.72 4.44 3.67
CA THR A 161 -3.81 3.57 3.23
C THR A 161 -4.02 2.48 4.27
N HIS A 162 -4.90 2.75 5.24
CA HIS A 162 -5.12 1.85 6.35
C HIS A 162 -6.19 0.81 6.00
N PHE A 163 -5.75 -0.41 5.71
CA PHE A 163 -6.59 -1.57 5.51
C PHE A 163 -6.90 -2.24 6.85
N PHE A 164 -8.10 -2.77 6.99
CA PHE A 164 -8.53 -3.52 8.17
C PHE A 164 -8.46 -5.02 7.95
N ASN A 165 -8.09 -5.76 9.00
CA ASN A 165 -7.90 -7.21 8.96
C ASN A 165 -9.24 -7.96 9.13
N PRO A 166 -9.59 -8.90 8.22
CA PRO A 166 -8.91 -9.26 6.98
C PRO A 166 -9.29 -8.30 5.82
N PRO A 167 -8.30 -7.83 5.02
CA PRO A 167 -8.56 -6.84 3.95
C PRO A 167 -9.63 -7.26 2.94
N ARG A 168 -9.71 -8.54 2.61
CA ARG A 168 -10.74 -9.05 1.69
C ARG A 168 -12.18 -8.86 2.21
N TYR A 169 -12.38 -8.97 3.51
CA TYR A 169 -13.71 -9.03 4.14
C TYR A 169 -14.16 -7.69 4.72
N LEU A 170 -13.25 -6.96 5.33
CA LEU A 170 -13.56 -5.65 5.87
C LEU A 170 -13.55 -4.61 4.74
N LYS A 171 -14.69 -3.99 4.55
CA LYS A 171 -14.92 -3.07 3.43
C LYS A 171 -14.33 -1.68 3.66
N LEU A 172 -14.00 -1.31 4.89
CA LEU A 172 -13.42 -0.01 5.19
C LEU A 172 -11.98 0.08 4.67
N LEU A 173 -11.66 1.18 4.01
CA LEU A 173 -10.31 1.64 3.71
C LEU A 173 -10.22 3.12 4.09
N GLU A 174 -9.35 3.43 5.03
CA GLU A 174 -9.03 4.82 5.36
C GLU A 174 -7.88 5.30 4.48
N ILE A 175 -8.09 6.45 3.86
CA ILE A 175 -7.08 7.20 3.12
C ILE A 175 -6.68 8.39 3.97
N ILE A 176 -5.41 8.50 4.31
CA ILE A 176 -4.89 9.50 5.23
C ILE A 176 -3.86 10.35 4.49
N PRO A 177 -4.28 11.41 3.78
CA PRO A 177 -3.36 12.32 3.12
C PRO A 177 -2.62 13.19 4.14
N THR A 178 -1.39 13.55 3.82
CA THR A 178 -0.67 14.64 4.51
C THR A 178 -1.06 15.99 3.90
N GLN A 179 -0.55 17.08 4.46
CA GLN A 179 -0.74 18.41 3.87
C GLN A 179 -0.05 18.57 2.51
N ALA A 180 0.97 17.77 2.23
CA ALA A 180 1.73 17.80 0.98
C ALA A 180 1.16 16.86 -0.09
N THR A 181 0.31 15.91 0.29
CA THR A 181 -0.25 14.93 -0.66
C THR A 181 -1.09 15.61 -1.74
N ALA A 182 -0.80 15.33 -2.99
CA ALA A 182 -1.52 15.89 -4.13
C ALA A 182 -2.98 15.36 -4.18
N PRO A 183 -3.98 16.22 -4.43
CA PRO A 183 -5.39 15.82 -4.42
C PRO A 183 -5.75 14.73 -5.44
N ASP A 184 -5.10 14.71 -6.60
CA ASP A 184 -5.29 13.72 -7.65
C ASP A 184 -4.78 12.32 -7.22
N VAL A 185 -3.74 12.26 -6.41
CA VAL A 185 -3.25 11.00 -5.81
C VAL A 185 -4.30 10.42 -4.86
N VAL A 186 -4.89 11.27 -4.01
CA VAL A 186 -5.98 10.87 -3.11
C VAL A 186 -7.18 10.35 -3.91
N GLU A 187 -7.57 11.08 -4.97
CA GLU A 187 -8.69 10.70 -5.81
C GLU A 187 -8.43 9.38 -6.55
N ARG A 188 -7.23 9.20 -7.11
CA ARG A 188 -6.81 7.97 -7.80
C ARG A 188 -6.93 6.75 -6.89
N VAL A 189 -6.40 6.83 -5.67
CA VAL A 189 -6.48 5.74 -4.68
C VAL A 189 -7.92 5.49 -4.24
N ALA A 190 -8.68 6.56 -3.97
CA ALA A 190 -10.09 6.45 -3.57
C ALA A 190 -10.94 5.82 -4.66
N GLN A 191 -10.77 6.21 -5.90
CA GLN A 191 -11.46 5.65 -7.05
C GLN A 191 -11.13 4.17 -7.24
N PHE A 192 -9.84 3.81 -7.21
CA PHE A 192 -9.42 2.42 -7.31
C PHE A 192 -9.97 1.57 -6.15
N GLY A 193 -9.90 2.08 -4.94
CA GLY A 193 -10.44 1.41 -3.76
C GLY A 193 -11.93 1.08 -3.89
N ARG A 194 -12.74 2.02 -4.42
CA ARG A 194 -14.18 1.80 -4.63
C ARG A 194 -14.47 0.84 -5.77
N LEU A 195 -13.88 1.08 -6.94
CA LEU A 195 -14.26 0.41 -8.19
C LEU A 195 -13.64 -0.99 -8.33
N HIS A 196 -12.41 -1.17 -7.83
CA HIS A 196 -11.65 -2.41 -8.03
C HIS A 196 -11.49 -3.24 -6.76
N LEU A 197 -11.36 -2.58 -5.60
CA LEU A 197 -11.22 -3.30 -4.32
C LEU A 197 -12.54 -3.47 -3.57
N GLY A 198 -13.63 -2.85 -4.02
CA GLY A 198 -14.95 -2.95 -3.36
C GLY A 198 -14.98 -2.31 -1.97
N LYS A 199 -14.17 -1.26 -1.76
CA LYS A 199 -14.02 -0.57 -0.47
C LYS A 199 -15.01 0.58 -0.30
N GLY A 200 -15.49 0.76 0.93
CA GLY A 200 -16.01 2.02 1.42
C GLY A 200 -14.85 2.90 1.86
N ILE A 201 -14.68 4.04 1.20
CA ILE A 201 -13.55 4.94 1.42
C ILE A 201 -13.93 5.99 2.47
N VAL A 202 -13.06 6.18 3.44
CA VAL A 202 -13.07 7.29 4.38
C VAL A 202 -11.75 8.04 4.23
N VAL A 203 -11.83 9.35 4.00
CA VAL A 203 -10.66 10.22 4.05
C VAL A 203 -10.53 10.73 5.48
N ALA A 204 -9.48 10.33 6.15
CA ALA A 204 -9.19 10.68 7.54
C ALA A 204 -8.08 11.73 7.62
N ASN A 205 -8.04 12.46 8.72
CA ASN A 205 -6.96 13.40 8.99
C ASN A 205 -5.73 12.66 9.55
N ASP A 206 -4.54 13.16 9.19
CA ASP A 206 -3.27 12.70 9.76
C ASP A 206 -3.10 13.28 11.17
N VAL A 207 -3.75 12.66 12.15
CA VAL A 207 -3.67 13.01 13.57
C VAL A 207 -3.28 11.77 14.36
N PRO A 208 -2.33 11.85 15.31
CA PRO A 208 -2.01 10.73 16.18
C PRO A 208 -3.23 10.36 17.05
N TYR A 209 -3.42 9.06 17.26
CA TYR A 209 -4.42 8.54 18.18
C TYR A 209 -3.97 8.65 19.62
#